data_fe8316268943b89b10aa89b3331edf6f
#
_entry.id   fe8316268943b89b10aa89b3331edf6f
#
_cell.length_a   1.000
_cell.length_b   1.000
_cell.length_c   1.000
_cell.angle_alpha   90.00
_cell.angle_beta   90.00
_cell.angle_gamma   90.00
#
_symmetry.space_group_name_H-M   'P 1'
#
loop_
_entity.id
_entity.type
_entity.pdbx_description
1 polymer ?
#
loop_
_entity_poly.entity_id
_entity_poly.type
_entity_poly.pdbx_seq_one_letter_code
_entity_poly.pdbx_strand_id
1 'polypeptide(L)'
;MKIGIVQSRCAVDLGRADERFNPDDYAKRQKRSIERTLRYIEELAMQGADLILTTEGFQVTVPIHDRRYSFSEVYEPADGIIGKRLSKIADEYGCYIAAGMFRSDGSCAYNSLVLFDKRGKIQDIYDKVHLSAGEEKQFTAGSHYKIWKTDIGNLGPLICWDLQFPEAARILALKNADIILNPTWGWELRFGVSRAYENSIPVAAAMMLPRDGYIKYPVSPSMVLNHMGERVCGLLRDRAGTLLCDLNLDEPVAQYGAGEITGLSSMRQIRAIQRRPDTYDYLILEKPDLLKRYEADGKE
;
A
#
# COMPACT_ATOMS: atom_id res chain seq x y z
N MET A 1 -11.45 -8.14 12.79
CA MET A 1 -11.65 -7.51 11.46
C MET A 1 -11.43 -8.56 10.39
N LYS A 2 -12.37 -8.70 9.47
CA LYS A 2 -12.17 -9.50 8.25
C LYS A 2 -11.56 -8.65 7.14
N ILE A 3 -10.32 -8.93 6.78
CA ILE A 3 -9.62 -8.22 5.71
C ILE A 3 -9.56 -9.07 4.45
N GLY A 4 -10.02 -8.50 3.34
CA GLY A 4 -9.90 -9.05 2.00
C GLY A 4 -8.69 -8.46 1.29
N ILE A 5 -7.86 -9.30 0.68
CA ILE A 5 -6.71 -8.86 -0.13
C ILE A 5 -6.92 -9.33 -1.57
N VAL A 6 -6.75 -8.42 -2.51
CA VAL A 6 -6.75 -8.73 -3.95
C VAL A 6 -5.32 -8.79 -4.45
N GLN A 7 -4.91 -9.90 -5.06
CA GLN A 7 -3.68 -10.03 -5.84
C GLN A 7 -4.03 -9.99 -7.31
N SER A 8 -4.00 -8.80 -7.90
CA SER A 8 -4.28 -8.59 -9.33
C SER A 8 -3.09 -8.99 -10.18
N ARG A 9 -3.34 -9.30 -11.46
CA ARG A 9 -2.29 -9.45 -12.46
C ARG A 9 -2.18 -8.18 -13.28
N CYS A 10 -0.98 -7.65 -13.40
CA CYS A 10 -0.71 -6.50 -14.24
C CYS A 10 -1.02 -6.80 -15.72
N ALA A 11 -1.61 -5.82 -16.40
CA ALA A 11 -1.88 -5.93 -17.84
C ALA A 11 -0.68 -5.50 -18.70
N VAL A 12 0.27 -4.81 -18.12
CA VAL A 12 1.47 -4.25 -18.78
C VAL A 12 2.76 -4.83 -18.23
N ASP A 13 3.80 -4.78 -19.05
CA ASP A 13 5.18 -4.90 -18.61
C ASP A 13 5.66 -3.55 -18.05
N LEU A 14 6.00 -3.54 -16.76
CA LEU A 14 6.34 -2.32 -16.04
C LEU A 14 7.75 -1.81 -16.28
N GLY A 15 8.61 -2.65 -16.80
CA GLY A 15 10.04 -2.40 -16.82
C GLY A 15 10.61 -1.87 -18.14
N ARG A 16 9.85 -1.76 -19.21
CA ARG A 16 10.36 -1.31 -20.51
C ARG A 16 9.26 -0.63 -21.32
N ALA A 17 9.60 0.50 -21.94
CA ALA A 17 8.89 0.98 -23.11
C ALA A 17 9.00 -0.14 -24.16
N ASP A 18 7.98 -0.98 -24.27
CA ASP A 18 7.95 -2.06 -25.26
C ASP A 18 7.72 -1.39 -26.63
N GLU A 19 8.69 -1.47 -27.52
CA GLU A 19 8.56 -1.00 -28.91
C GLU A 19 7.40 -1.67 -29.65
N ARG A 20 6.94 -2.82 -29.13
CA ARG A 20 5.79 -3.60 -29.61
C ARG A 20 4.48 -3.25 -28.92
N PHE A 21 4.46 -2.16 -28.15
CA PHE A 21 3.26 -1.70 -27.48
C PHE A 21 2.19 -1.31 -28.53
N ASN A 22 1.14 -2.12 -28.60
CA ASN A 22 -0.04 -1.82 -29.39
C ASN A 22 -1.13 -1.26 -28.45
N PRO A 23 -1.51 0.03 -28.58
CA PRO A 23 -2.51 0.68 -27.73
C PRO A 23 -3.86 -0.06 -27.68
N ASP A 24 -4.31 -0.61 -28.81
CA ASP A 24 -5.63 -1.28 -28.90
C ASP A 24 -5.65 -2.63 -28.18
N ASP A 25 -4.61 -3.43 -28.37
CA ASP A 25 -4.45 -4.70 -27.66
C ASP A 25 -4.29 -4.47 -26.16
N TYR A 26 -3.60 -3.41 -25.82
CA TYR A 26 -3.37 -3.00 -24.46
C TYR A 26 -4.67 -2.58 -23.78
N ALA A 27 -5.45 -1.69 -24.38
CA ALA A 27 -6.74 -1.25 -23.86
C ALA A 27 -7.70 -2.43 -23.59
N LYS A 28 -7.72 -3.44 -24.47
CA LYS A 28 -8.52 -4.66 -24.28
C LYS A 28 -8.03 -5.49 -23.08
N ARG A 29 -6.72 -5.65 -22.93
CA ARG A 29 -6.14 -6.42 -21.79
C ARG A 29 -6.37 -5.70 -20.47
N GLN A 30 -6.19 -4.40 -20.45
CA GLN A 30 -6.45 -3.56 -19.29
C GLN A 30 -7.91 -3.65 -18.85
N LYS A 31 -8.85 -3.46 -19.77
CA LYS A 31 -10.27 -3.60 -19.47
C LYS A 31 -10.56 -4.95 -18.81
N ARG A 32 -10.01 -6.05 -19.34
CA ARG A 32 -10.17 -7.38 -18.75
C ARG A 32 -9.54 -7.49 -17.35
N SER A 33 -8.39 -6.85 -17.13
CA SER A 33 -7.71 -6.84 -15.83
C SER A 33 -8.51 -6.08 -14.79
N ILE A 34 -9.02 -4.90 -15.15
CA ILE A 34 -9.89 -4.08 -14.29
C ILE A 34 -11.16 -4.83 -13.94
N GLU A 35 -11.88 -5.39 -14.95
CA GLU A 35 -13.11 -6.14 -14.72
C GLU A 35 -12.90 -7.36 -13.81
N ARG A 36 -11.78 -8.05 -13.95
CA ARG A 36 -11.42 -9.14 -13.05
C ARG A 36 -11.15 -8.66 -11.64
N THR A 37 -10.41 -7.57 -11.47
CA THR A 37 -10.11 -7.01 -10.16
C THR A 37 -11.40 -6.54 -9.46
N LEU A 38 -12.30 -5.89 -10.18
CA LEU A 38 -13.60 -5.48 -9.64
C LEU A 38 -14.45 -6.67 -9.20
N ARG A 39 -14.45 -7.77 -9.97
CA ARG A 39 -15.10 -9.02 -9.54
C ARG A 39 -14.49 -9.60 -8.26
N TYR A 40 -13.17 -9.60 -8.14
CA TYR A 40 -12.49 -10.05 -6.92
C TYR A 40 -12.87 -9.20 -5.70
N ILE A 41 -13.00 -7.88 -5.89
CA ILE A 41 -13.48 -6.97 -4.84
C ILE A 41 -14.90 -7.34 -4.44
N GLU A 42 -15.80 -7.52 -5.40
CA GLU A 42 -17.19 -7.87 -5.17
C GLU A 42 -17.33 -9.25 -4.50
N GLU A 43 -16.56 -10.26 -4.94
CA GLU A 43 -16.50 -11.59 -4.32
C GLU A 43 -16.09 -11.52 -2.84
N LEU A 44 -15.10 -10.70 -2.49
CA LEU A 44 -14.68 -10.48 -1.10
C LEU A 44 -15.75 -9.75 -0.28
N ALA A 45 -16.39 -8.75 -0.87
CA ALA A 45 -17.50 -8.02 -0.24
C ALA A 45 -18.68 -8.96 0.06
N MET A 46 -19.07 -9.81 -0.89
CA MET A 46 -20.10 -10.85 -0.72
C MET A 46 -19.76 -11.86 0.39
N GLN A 47 -18.47 -12.14 0.61
CA GLN A 47 -17.98 -13.01 1.68
C GLN A 47 -17.93 -12.32 3.05
N GLY A 48 -18.33 -11.05 3.13
CA GLY A 48 -18.41 -10.28 4.37
C GLY A 48 -17.08 -9.72 4.83
N ALA A 49 -16.22 -9.29 3.90
CA ALA A 49 -15.01 -8.52 4.25
C ALA A 49 -15.42 -7.17 4.87
N ASP A 50 -14.81 -6.80 6.00
CA ASP A 50 -14.97 -5.47 6.60
C ASP A 50 -14.16 -4.43 5.82
N LEU A 51 -12.97 -4.82 5.35
CA LEU A 51 -12.03 -4.01 4.57
C LEU A 51 -11.48 -4.82 3.40
N ILE A 52 -11.43 -4.23 2.22
CA ILE A 52 -10.80 -4.84 1.04
C ILE A 52 -9.63 -3.95 0.59
N LEU A 53 -8.44 -4.54 0.48
CA LEU A 53 -7.23 -3.87 -0.02
C LEU A 53 -6.91 -4.38 -1.42
N THR A 54 -6.78 -3.47 -2.38
CA THR A 54 -6.32 -3.80 -3.73
C THR A 54 -4.83 -3.53 -3.90
N THR A 55 -4.27 -3.98 -5.03
CA THR A 55 -2.88 -3.72 -5.41
C THR A 55 -2.66 -2.25 -5.79
N GLU A 56 -1.43 -1.80 -5.74
CA GLU A 56 -1.00 -0.49 -6.22
C GLU A 56 -1.38 -0.31 -7.70
N GLY A 57 -2.05 0.79 -8.04
CA GLY A 57 -2.39 1.14 -9.41
C GLY A 57 -3.04 0.00 -10.21
N PHE A 58 -4.02 -0.72 -9.66
CA PHE A 58 -4.61 -1.90 -10.30
C PHE A 58 -5.24 -1.60 -11.67
N GLN A 59 -5.59 -0.34 -11.94
CA GLN A 59 -6.14 0.12 -13.20
C GLN A 59 -5.08 0.68 -14.16
N VAL A 60 -3.81 0.37 -13.94
CA VAL A 60 -2.70 0.89 -14.76
C VAL A 60 -3.01 0.81 -16.25
N THR A 61 -2.90 1.97 -16.92
CA THR A 61 -3.36 2.17 -18.29
C THR A 61 -2.22 2.19 -19.30
N VAL A 62 -1.06 2.68 -18.88
CA VAL A 62 0.13 2.81 -19.73
C VAL A 62 1.38 2.45 -18.92
N PRO A 63 2.47 2.00 -19.57
CA PRO A 63 3.72 1.72 -18.86
C PRO A 63 4.22 2.96 -18.12
N ILE A 64 4.63 2.81 -16.86
CA ILE A 64 5.09 3.93 -16.03
C ILE A 64 6.26 4.71 -16.64
N HIS A 65 7.09 4.03 -17.42
CA HIS A 65 8.25 4.66 -18.06
C HIS A 65 7.97 5.16 -19.48
N ASP A 66 6.73 5.04 -19.97
CA ASP A 66 6.37 5.51 -21.31
C ASP A 66 6.02 7.00 -21.31
N ARG A 67 7.01 7.82 -21.66
CA ARG A 67 6.90 9.28 -21.68
C ARG A 67 6.07 9.85 -22.82
N ARG A 68 5.52 9.02 -23.71
CA ARG A 68 4.61 9.46 -24.78
C ARG A 68 3.25 9.88 -24.23
N TYR A 69 2.95 9.50 -22.98
CA TYR A 69 1.69 9.76 -22.31
C TYR A 69 1.89 10.65 -21.09
N SER A 70 1.09 11.69 -20.99
CA SER A 70 0.96 12.49 -19.77
C SER A 70 0.00 11.77 -18.82
N PHE A 71 0.45 11.44 -17.62
CA PHE A 71 -0.40 10.74 -16.66
C PHE A 71 -1.55 11.60 -16.13
N SER A 72 -1.40 12.93 -16.13
CA SER A 72 -2.49 13.83 -15.79
C SER A 72 -3.63 13.80 -16.83
N GLU A 73 -3.33 13.43 -18.08
CA GLU A 73 -4.34 13.29 -19.15
C GLU A 73 -4.90 11.86 -19.25
N VAL A 74 -4.11 10.86 -18.87
CA VAL A 74 -4.46 9.43 -19.00
C VAL A 74 -5.35 8.95 -17.88
N TYR A 75 -5.10 9.41 -16.65
CA TYR A 75 -5.81 8.93 -15.47
C TYR A 75 -6.97 9.85 -15.10
N GLU A 76 -8.08 9.23 -14.71
CA GLU A 76 -9.27 9.92 -14.22
C GLU A 76 -9.12 10.32 -12.74
N PRO A 77 -9.95 11.23 -12.22
CA PRO A 77 -10.01 11.52 -10.81
C PRO A 77 -10.49 10.30 -10.00
N ALA A 78 -10.29 10.33 -8.68
CA ALA A 78 -10.65 9.23 -7.80
C ALA A 78 -12.15 8.84 -7.84
N ASP A 79 -13.03 9.79 -8.16
CA ASP A 79 -14.48 9.63 -8.33
C ASP A 79 -14.91 9.39 -9.79
N GLY A 80 -13.96 9.09 -10.68
CA GLY A 80 -14.20 8.76 -12.08
C GLY A 80 -15.00 7.46 -12.28
N ILE A 81 -14.91 6.86 -13.45
CA ILE A 81 -15.69 5.66 -13.82
C ILE A 81 -15.39 4.48 -12.88
N ILE A 82 -14.10 4.23 -12.62
CA ILE A 82 -13.68 3.14 -11.73
C ILE A 82 -14.07 3.46 -10.28
N GLY A 83 -13.83 4.69 -9.82
CA GLY A 83 -14.20 5.13 -8.50
C GLY A 83 -15.70 4.99 -8.21
N LYS A 84 -16.55 5.34 -9.15
CA LYS A 84 -18.02 5.14 -9.04
C LYS A 84 -18.40 3.66 -8.90
N ARG A 85 -17.69 2.76 -9.57
CA ARG A 85 -17.93 1.32 -9.43
C ARG A 85 -17.50 0.79 -8.06
N LEU A 86 -16.35 1.24 -7.55
CA LEU A 86 -15.89 0.92 -6.20
C LEU A 86 -16.84 1.47 -5.13
N SER A 87 -17.27 2.72 -5.30
CA SER A 87 -18.28 3.37 -4.46
C SER A 87 -19.56 2.55 -4.38
N LYS A 88 -20.07 2.06 -5.52
CA LYS A 88 -21.27 1.24 -5.57
C LYS A 88 -21.08 -0.09 -4.81
N ILE A 89 -19.96 -0.78 -4.98
CA ILE A 89 -19.69 -2.04 -4.26
C ILE A 89 -19.60 -1.77 -2.75
N ALA A 90 -18.87 -0.72 -2.34
CA ALA A 90 -18.73 -0.37 -0.93
C ALA A 90 -20.07 -0.09 -0.26
N ASP A 91 -20.96 0.66 -0.92
CA ASP A 91 -22.31 0.98 -0.45
C ASP A 91 -23.22 -0.24 -0.41
N GLU A 92 -23.24 -1.05 -1.47
CA GLU A 92 -24.09 -2.23 -1.60
C GLU A 92 -23.81 -3.29 -0.53
N TYR A 93 -22.52 -3.49 -0.21
CA TYR A 93 -22.11 -4.52 0.75
C TYR A 93 -21.73 -3.97 2.14
N GLY A 94 -21.73 -2.65 2.32
CA GLY A 94 -21.43 -2.02 3.60
C GLY A 94 -20.00 -2.26 4.09
N CYS A 95 -19.02 -2.32 3.20
CA CYS A 95 -17.61 -2.57 3.51
C CYS A 95 -16.71 -1.39 3.13
N TYR A 96 -15.53 -1.30 3.76
CA TYR A 96 -14.48 -0.38 3.32
C TYR A 96 -13.72 -0.96 2.13
N ILE A 97 -13.35 -0.09 1.18
CA ILE A 97 -12.46 -0.45 0.08
C ILE A 97 -11.28 0.52 0.06
N ALA A 98 -10.08 0.01 0.31
CA ALA A 98 -8.82 0.74 0.11
C ALA A 98 -8.25 0.36 -1.25
N ALA A 99 -8.44 1.23 -2.24
CA ALA A 99 -8.10 0.98 -3.63
C ALA A 99 -6.82 1.69 -4.04
N GLY A 100 -5.79 0.92 -4.45
CA GLY A 100 -4.57 1.48 -5.04
C GLY A 100 -4.84 1.96 -6.45
N MET A 101 -4.81 3.27 -6.66
CA MET A 101 -5.19 3.91 -7.92
C MET A 101 -4.13 4.91 -8.37
N PHE A 102 -3.83 4.93 -9.66
CA PHE A 102 -3.23 6.09 -10.30
C PHE A 102 -4.35 7.04 -10.65
N ARG A 103 -4.26 8.29 -10.24
CA ARG A 103 -5.31 9.29 -10.44
C ARG A 103 -4.75 10.62 -10.92
N SER A 104 -5.60 11.44 -11.50
CA SER A 104 -5.31 12.82 -11.84
C SER A 104 -6.24 13.78 -11.08
N ASP A 105 -5.77 14.97 -10.78
CA ASP A 105 -6.60 16.11 -10.35
C ASP A 105 -6.85 17.11 -11.50
N GLY A 106 -6.46 16.75 -12.72
CA GLY A 106 -6.53 17.57 -13.92
C GLY A 106 -5.23 18.31 -14.23
N SER A 107 -4.37 18.53 -13.26
CA SER A 107 -3.06 19.20 -13.42
C SER A 107 -1.89 18.24 -13.16
N CYS A 108 -2.01 17.42 -12.15
CA CYS A 108 -1.01 16.47 -11.70
C CYS A 108 -1.56 15.05 -11.65
N ALA A 109 -0.66 14.08 -11.77
CA ALA A 109 -0.97 12.69 -11.52
C ALA A 109 -0.37 12.23 -10.19
N TYR A 110 -1.04 11.29 -9.52
CA TYR A 110 -0.65 10.76 -8.22
C TYR A 110 -0.78 9.24 -8.19
N ASN A 111 0.14 8.60 -7.49
CA ASN A 111 0.01 7.21 -7.07
C ASN A 111 -0.67 7.21 -5.70
N SER A 112 -1.91 6.75 -5.63
CA SER A 112 -2.77 6.97 -4.47
C SER A 112 -3.35 5.68 -3.92
N LEU A 113 -3.63 5.68 -2.62
CA LEU A 113 -4.57 4.75 -1.99
C LEU A 113 -5.81 5.55 -1.61
N VAL A 114 -6.95 5.15 -2.17
CA VAL A 114 -8.26 5.82 -1.99
C VAL A 114 -9.12 4.97 -1.08
N LEU A 115 -9.59 5.54 0.03
CA LEU A 115 -10.50 4.86 0.95
C LEU A 115 -11.96 5.22 0.63
N PHE A 116 -12.74 4.23 0.25
CA PHE A 116 -14.19 4.29 0.17
C PHE A 116 -14.78 3.78 1.48
N ASP A 117 -15.69 4.55 2.08
CA ASP A 117 -16.40 4.15 3.29
C ASP A 117 -17.56 3.18 2.99
N LYS A 118 -18.19 2.66 4.03
CA LYS A 118 -19.33 1.73 3.97
C LYS A 118 -20.58 2.29 3.28
N ARG A 119 -20.59 3.57 2.91
CA ARG A 119 -21.66 4.25 2.16
C ARG A 119 -21.19 4.64 0.75
N GLY A 120 -20.07 4.08 0.31
CA GLY A 120 -19.48 4.35 -0.99
C GLY A 120 -18.89 5.75 -1.15
N LYS A 121 -18.77 6.55 -0.09
CA LYS A 121 -18.13 7.86 -0.18
C LYS A 121 -16.62 7.73 -0.09
N ILE A 122 -15.90 8.52 -0.86
CA ILE A 122 -14.47 8.70 -0.65
C ILE A 122 -14.27 9.39 0.70
N GLN A 123 -13.76 8.63 1.68
CA GLN A 123 -13.49 9.14 3.02
C GLN A 123 -12.21 9.97 3.05
N ASP A 124 -11.15 9.46 2.40
CA ASP A 124 -9.85 10.16 2.30
C ASP A 124 -8.98 9.53 1.20
N ILE A 125 -7.92 10.23 0.82
CA ILE A 125 -6.94 9.82 -0.18
C ILE A 125 -5.54 10.00 0.39
N TYR A 126 -4.70 8.97 0.28
CA TYR A 126 -3.28 9.05 0.57
C TYR A 126 -2.50 8.99 -0.74
N ASP A 127 -1.65 9.97 -0.97
CA ASP A 127 -0.74 10.01 -2.10
C ASP A 127 0.65 9.53 -1.64
N LYS A 128 1.28 8.66 -2.43
CA LYS A 128 2.59 8.07 -2.16
C LYS A 128 3.64 9.14 -1.87
N VAL A 129 4.26 9.08 -0.71
CA VAL A 129 5.25 10.07 -0.26
C VAL A 129 6.61 9.79 -0.88
N HIS A 130 7.06 8.53 -0.84
CA HIS A 130 8.33 8.14 -1.43
C HIS A 130 8.11 7.52 -2.81
N LEU A 131 8.31 8.32 -3.83
CA LEU A 131 8.28 7.83 -5.21
C LEU A 131 9.51 6.97 -5.49
N SER A 132 9.33 5.84 -6.15
CA SER A 132 10.45 4.99 -6.57
C SER A 132 11.12 5.56 -7.82
N ALA A 133 12.34 5.09 -8.12
CA ALA A 133 13.13 5.59 -9.24
C ALA A 133 12.34 5.61 -10.57
N GLY A 134 12.18 6.79 -11.13
CA GLY A 134 11.45 7.05 -12.38
C GLY A 134 9.98 7.44 -12.20
N GLU A 135 9.36 7.16 -11.05
CA GLU A 135 8.00 7.61 -10.76
C GLU A 135 7.89 9.13 -10.65
N GLU A 136 8.93 9.80 -10.16
CA GLU A 136 9.02 11.27 -10.02
C GLU A 136 8.88 12.03 -11.35
N LYS A 137 8.98 11.33 -12.47
CA LYS A 137 8.81 11.90 -13.81
C LYS A 137 7.36 11.96 -14.26
N GLN A 138 6.49 11.25 -13.59
CA GLN A 138 5.08 11.07 -13.96
C GLN A 138 4.11 11.41 -12.82
N PHE A 139 4.53 11.20 -11.57
CA PHE A 139 3.70 11.43 -10.41
C PHE A 139 4.24 12.55 -9.53
N THR A 140 3.32 13.26 -8.92
CA THR A 140 3.60 14.20 -7.83
C THR A 140 3.61 13.44 -6.51
N ALA A 141 4.66 13.65 -5.70
CA ALA A 141 4.76 13.05 -4.38
C ALA A 141 3.72 13.61 -3.40
N GLY A 142 3.19 12.74 -2.56
CA GLY A 142 2.43 13.15 -1.39
C GLY A 142 3.32 13.85 -0.37
N SER A 143 2.71 14.62 0.53
CA SER A 143 3.42 15.44 1.52
C SER A 143 3.18 15.01 2.97
N HIS A 144 2.27 14.07 3.21
CA HIS A 144 1.84 13.74 4.57
C HIS A 144 1.51 12.28 4.74
N TYR A 145 1.91 11.69 5.87
CA TYR A 145 1.41 10.40 6.32
C TYR A 145 0.07 10.58 7.03
N LYS A 146 -0.90 9.78 6.64
CA LYS A 146 -2.29 9.86 7.10
C LYS A 146 -2.67 8.71 8.02
N ILE A 147 -3.69 8.90 8.83
CA ILE A 147 -4.42 7.86 9.54
C ILE A 147 -5.90 8.02 9.20
N TRP A 148 -6.50 6.95 8.74
CA TRP A 148 -7.91 6.88 8.46
C TRP A 148 -8.65 6.27 9.65
N LYS A 149 -9.37 7.10 10.36
CA LYS A 149 -10.18 6.66 11.50
C LYS A 149 -11.48 6.02 10.99
N THR A 150 -11.69 4.76 11.35
CA THR A 150 -12.87 3.99 10.97
C THR A 150 -13.45 3.26 12.18
N ASP A 151 -14.65 2.71 12.04
CA ASP A 151 -15.28 1.86 13.08
C ASP A 151 -14.63 0.46 13.18
N ILE A 152 -13.75 0.11 12.25
CA ILE A 152 -13.01 -1.17 12.26
C ILE A 152 -11.54 -1.01 12.71
N GLY A 153 -11.12 0.20 13.07
CA GLY A 153 -9.78 0.54 13.50
C GLY A 153 -9.18 1.73 12.75
N ASN A 154 -7.97 2.13 13.14
CA ASN A 154 -7.20 3.20 12.54
C ASN A 154 -6.30 2.63 11.44
N LEU A 155 -6.59 2.93 10.19
CA LEU A 155 -5.88 2.40 9.03
C LEU A 155 -4.73 3.34 8.63
N GLY A 156 -3.52 2.81 8.51
CA GLY A 156 -2.31 3.54 8.11
C GLY A 156 -1.87 3.17 6.68
N PRO A 157 -2.09 4.03 5.66
CA PRO A 157 -1.67 3.77 4.30
C PRO A 157 -0.16 3.99 4.12
N LEU A 158 0.52 3.06 3.44
CA LEU A 158 1.86 3.18 2.87
C LEU A 158 1.89 2.47 1.52
N ILE A 159 2.30 3.14 0.45
CA ILE A 159 2.30 2.55 -0.88
C ILE A 159 3.70 2.07 -1.24
N CYS A 160 3.84 0.76 -1.51
CA CYS A 160 5.02 0.13 -2.12
C CYS A 160 6.35 0.62 -1.51
N TRP A 161 7.06 1.52 -2.19
CA TRP A 161 8.37 2.06 -1.81
C TRP A 161 8.37 2.77 -0.45
N ASP A 162 7.23 3.32 0.00
CA ASP A 162 7.11 3.89 1.35
C ASP A 162 7.52 2.91 2.45
N LEU A 163 7.27 1.61 2.25
CA LEU A 163 7.58 0.58 3.25
C LEU A 163 9.10 0.38 3.47
N GLN A 164 9.95 0.84 2.53
CA GLN A 164 11.40 0.80 2.67
C GLN A 164 11.88 1.70 3.82
N PHE A 165 11.15 2.77 4.11
CA PHE A 165 11.53 3.80 5.07
C PHE A 165 10.95 3.49 6.45
N PRO A 166 11.78 3.13 7.45
CA PRO A 166 11.32 2.84 8.80
C PRO A 166 10.62 4.03 9.45
N GLU A 167 10.99 5.24 9.10
CA GLU A 167 10.39 6.49 9.56
C GLU A 167 8.91 6.55 9.19
N ALA A 168 8.53 6.15 7.99
CA ALA A 168 7.15 6.17 7.52
C ALA A 168 6.24 5.30 8.41
N ALA A 169 6.64 4.05 8.65
CA ALA A 169 5.90 3.13 9.52
C ALA A 169 5.90 3.61 10.98
N ARG A 170 7.02 4.18 11.45
CA ARG A 170 7.12 4.75 12.81
C ARG A 170 6.18 5.93 13.00
N ILE A 171 6.06 6.81 12.01
CA ILE A 171 5.12 7.94 12.05
C ILE A 171 3.68 7.43 12.14
N LEU A 172 3.30 6.42 11.37
CA LEU A 172 1.97 5.82 11.47
C LEU A 172 1.71 5.21 12.85
N ALA A 173 2.68 4.49 13.41
CA ALA A 173 2.58 3.94 14.76
C ALA A 173 2.34 5.03 15.82
N LEU A 174 3.10 6.12 15.74
CA LEU A 174 2.97 7.26 16.65
C LEU A 174 1.66 8.04 16.44
N LYS A 175 1.09 7.98 15.25
CA LYS A 175 -0.25 8.51 14.95
C LYS A 175 -1.38 7.52 15.31
N ASN A 176 -1.05 6.42 15.98
CA ASN A 176 -2.00 5.40 16.45
C ASN A 176 -2.66 4.57 15.34
N ALA A 177 -1.90 4.18 14.31
CA ALA A 177 -2.38 3.17 13.35
C ALA A 177 -2.56 1.82 14.02
N ASP A 178 -3.64 1.11 13.70
CA ASP A 178 -3.89 -0.26 14.16
C ASP A 178 -3.47 -1.30 13.11
N ILE A 179 -3.28 -0.90 11.86
CA ILE A 179 -2.79 -1.72 10.75
C ILE A 179 -2.10 -0.85 9.71
N ILE A 180 -1.06 -1.36 9.06
CA ILE A 180 -0.45 -0.76 7.86
C ILE A 180 -1.03 -1.45 6.63
N LEU A 181 -1.58 -0.66 5.69
CA LEU A 181 -2.07 -1.09 4.39
C LEU A 181 -1.02 -0.79 3.32
N ASN A 182 -0.46 -1.83 2.69
CA ASN A 182 0.61 -1.68 1.70
C ASN A 182 0.21 -2.27 0.34
N PRO A 183 -0.49 -1.51 -0.53
CA PRO A 183 -0.59 -1.85 -1.94
C PRO A 183 0.78 -1.71 -2.60
N THR A 184 1.17 -2.69 -3.44
CA THR A 184 2.56 -2.73 -3.93
C THR A 184 2.71 -3.48 -5.24
N TRP A 185 3.77 -3.13 -6.00
CA TRP A 185 4.27 -3.89 -7.15
C TRP A 185 5.56 -4.63 -6.86
N GLY A 186 6.13 -4.39 -5.69
CA GLY A 186 7.33 -5.07 -5.25
C GLY A 186 7.61 -4.80 -3.79
N TRP A 187 7.55 -5.82 -2.97
CA TRP A 187 7.94 -5.75 -1.58
C TRP A 187 8.67 -7.01 -1.16
N GLU A 188 9.50 -6.88 -0.16
CA GLU A 188 10.17 -8.00 0.46
C GLU A 188 9.58 -8.27 1.84
N LEU A 189 9.38 -9.54 2.17
CA LEU A 189 8.87 -9.97 3.47
C LEU A 189 9.66 -9.36 4.64
N ARG A 190 10.97 -9.20 4.47
CA ARG A 190 11.87 -8.59 5.48
C ARG A 190 11.40 -7.22 5.93
N PHE A 191 10.99 -6.35 4.98
CA PHE A 191 10.47 -5.03 5.33
C PHE A 191 9.15 -5.13 6.08
N GLY A 192 8.22 -5.97 5.60
CA GLY A 192 6.94 -6.18 6.29
C GLY A 192 7.14 -6.69 7.71
N VAL A 193 7.98 -7.71 7.91
CA VAL A 193 8.30 -8.26 9.23
C VAL A 193 8.91 -7.19 10.14
N SER A 194 9.90 -6.44 9.64
CA SER A 194 10.55 -5.39 10.43
C SER A 194 9.54 -4.31 10.84
N ARG A 195 8.71 -3.82 9.88
CA ARG A 195 7.72 -2.77 10.20
C ARG A 195 6.65 -3.24 11.17
N ALA A 196 6.18 -4.49 11.02
CA ALA A 196 5.22 -5.07 11.97
C ALA A 196 5.83 -5.19 13.37
N TYR A 197 6.99 -5.81 13.48
CA TYR A 197 7.64 -6.10 14.75
C TYR A 197 8.10 -4.84 15.50
N GLU A 198 8.85 -3.95 14.84
CA GLU A 198 9.41 -2.75 15.46
C GLU A 198 8.35 -1.74 15.92
N ASN A 199 7.15 -1.80 15.32
CA ASN A 199 6.04 -0.90 15.63
C ASN A 199 4.90 -1.60 16.38
N SER A 200 4.92 -2.92 16.51
CA SER A 200 3.82 -3.73 17.05
C SER A 200 2.48 -3.44 16.34
N ILE A 201 2.50 -3.43 15.01
CA ILE A 201 1.34 -3.15 14.15
C ILE A 201 1.29 -4.21 13.04
N PRO A 202 0.13 -4.85 12.78
CA PRO A 202 -0.06 -5.71 11.62
C PRO A 202 0.25 -5.01 10.29
N VAL A 203 0.71 -5.77 9.31
CA VAL A 203 0.93 -5.28 7.93
C VAL A 203 0.13 -6.14 6.95
N ALA A 204 -0.72 -5.51 6.15
CA ALA A 204 -1.41 -6.14 5.05
C ALA A 204 -0.82 -5.65 3.73
N ALA A 205 -0.24 -6.56 2.94
CA ALA A 205 0.36 -6.25 1.66
C ALA A 205 -0.45 -6.87 0.51
N ALA A 206 -0.85 -6.03 -0.45
CA ALA A 206 -1.52 -6.44 -1.68
C ALA A 206 -0.58 -6.29 -2.87
N MET A 207 0.01 -7.39 -3.29
CA MET A 207 1.05 -7.45 -4.33
C MET A 207 0.46 -7.60 -5.73
N MET A 208 0.86 -6.74 -6.65
CA MET A 208 0.57 -6.89 -8.07
C MET A 208 1.41 -8.02 -8.67
N LEU A 209 0.73 -9.02 -9.24
CA LEU A 209 1.39 -10.11 -9.95
C LEU A 209 1.92 -9.61 -11.31
N PRO A 210 3.18 -9.90 -11.68
CA PRO A 210 3.71 -9.57 -12.99
C PRO A 210 2.91 -10.18 -14.13
N ARG A 211 2.94 -9.54 -15.31
CA ARG A 211 2.20 -9.99 -16.51
C ARG A 211 2.52 -11.42 -16.92
N ASP A 212 3.78 -11.75 -17.00
CA ASP A 212 4.30 -12.96 -17.67
C ASP A 212 4.67 -14.07 -16.74
N GLY A 213 4.27 -14.04 -15.48
CA GLY A 213 4.70 -15.14 -14.67
C GLY A 213 4.34 -15.06 -13.21
N TYR A 214 5.28 -15.43 -12.43
CA TYR A 214 5.20 -15.51 -10.99
C TYR A 214 6.09 -14.45 -10.34
N ILE A 215 5.78 -14.14 -9.09
CA ILE A 215 6.57 -13.22 -8.27
C ILE A 215 7.93 -13.86 -7.96
N LYS A 216 9.00 -13.25 -8.44
CA LYS A 216 10.38 -13.72 -8.24
C LYS A 216 10.92 -13.33 -6.87
N TYR A 217 11.64 -14.25 -6.24
CA TYR A 217 12.41 -13.92 -5.04
C TYR A 217 13.40 -12.77 -5.35
N PRO A 218 13.63 -11.81 -4.43
CA PRO A 218 13.16 -11.75 -3.03
C PRO A 218 11.75 -11.16 -2.84
N VAL A 219 11.10 -10.70 -3.88
CA VAL A 219 9.75 -10.12 -3.82
C VAL A 219 8.75 -11.16 -3.31
N SER A 220 7.82 -10.71 -2.49
CA SER A 220 6.85 -11.58 -1.81
C SER A 220 5.44 -11.40 -2.35
N PRO A 221 4.59 -12.46 -2.33
CA PRO A 221 3.19 -12.36 -2.70
C PRO A 221 2.38 -11.59 -1.67
N SER A 222 1.11 -11.35 -1.98
CA SER A 222 0.16 -10.75 -1.04
C SER A 222 0.05 -11.58 0.23
N MET A 223 0.08 -10.93 1.38
CA MET A 223 -0.09 -11.58 2.70
C MET A 223 -0.47 -10.57 3.79
N VAL A 224 -0.91 -11.13 4.93
CA VAL A 224 -1.13 -10.40 6.17
C VAL A 224 -0.17 -10.91 7.22
N LEU A 225 0.51 -9.98 7.88
CA LEU A 225 1.41 -10.22 9.01
C LEU A 225 0.77 -9.69 10.28
N ASN A 226 0.93 -10.40 11.40
CA ASN A 226 0.50 -9.94 12.71
C ASN A 226 1.51 -8.93 13.32
N HIS A 227 1.27 -8.49 14.53
CA HIS A 227 2.12 -7.57 15.29
C HIS A 227 3.56 -8.07 15.52
N MET A 228 3.78 -9.37 15.46
CA MET A 228 5.09 -10.01 15.61
C MET A 228 5.81 -10.18 14.27
N GLY A 229 5.17 -9.79 13.16
CA GLY A 229 5.68 -10.05 11.82
C GLY A 229 5.48 -11.49 11.35
N GLU A 230 4.67 -12.27 12.05
CA GLU A 230 4.35 -13.63 11.66
C GLU A 230 3.24 -13.62 10.59
N ARG A 231 3.36 -14.54 9.64
CA ARG A 231 2.37 -14.66 8.57
C ARG A 231 1.06 -15.26 9.11
N VAL A 232 -0.01 -14.48 9.09
CA VAL A 232 -1.36 -14.94 9.39
C VAL A 232 -1.92 -15.72 8.19
N CYS A 233 -1.80 -15.14 6.99
CA CYS A 233 -2.30 -15.71 5.74
C CYS A 233 -1.56 -15.13 4.54
N GLY A 234 -1.72 -15.74 3.35
CA GLY A 234 -1.08 -15.22 2.14
C GLY A 234 -1.38 -16.05 0.90
N LEU A 235 -1.20 -15.43 -0.26
CA LEU A 235 -1.42 -16.02 -1.58
C LEU A 235 -0.17 -16.69 -2.15
N LEU A 236 -0.35 -17.37 -3.26
CA LEU A 236 0.74 -18.01 -4.01
C LEU A 236 1.41 -16.99 -4.96
N ARG A 237 2.63 -17.28 -5.36
CA ARG A 237 3.47 -16.41 -6.19
C ARG A 237 3.06 -16.38 -7.66
N ASP A 238 2.26 -17.31 -8.11
CA ASP A 238 1.97 -17.59 -9.54
C ASP A 238 0.51 -17.31 -9.93
N ARG A 239 -0.37 -17.01 -8.97
CA ARG A 239 -1.80 -16.91 -9.21
C ARG A 239 -2.39 -15.59 -8.76
N ALA A 240 -3.08 -14.92 -9.68
CA ALA A 240 -3.99 -13.86 -9.31
C ALA A 240 -5.19 -14.47 -8.55
N GLY A 241 -5.70 -13.75 -7.56
CA GLY A 241 -6.80 -14.25 -6.73
C GLY A 241 -7.07 -13.36 -5.53
N THR A 242 -7.87 -13.88 -4.64
CA THR A 242 -8.32 -13.21 -3.42
C THR A 242 -7.89 -13.98 -2.18
N LEU A 243 -7.82 -13.28 -1.07
CA LEU A 243 -7.56 -13.80 0.25
C LEU A 243 -8.52 -13.11 1.22
N LEU A 244 -9.26 -13.89 2.00
CA LEU A 244 -10.04 -13.37 3.12
C LEU A 244 -9.45 -13.91 4.41
N CYS A 245 -9.23 -13.03 5.38
CA CYS A 245 -8.47 -13.34 6.58
C CYS A 245 -9.13 -12.66 7.79
N ASP A 246 -9.33 -13.41 8.86
CA ASP A 246 -9.68 -12.86 10.15
C ASP A 246 -8.39 -12.37 10.83
N LEU A 247 -8.32 -11.08 11.09
CA LEU A 247 -7.17 -10.43 11.73
C LEU A 247 -7.57 -9.88 13.10
N ASN A 248 -6.87 -10.30 14.13
CA ASN A 248 -6.94 -9.67 15.44
C ASN A 248 -6.09 -8.40 15.46
N LEU A 249 -6.72 -7.26 15.74
CA LEU A 249 -6.04 -5.97 15.90
C LEU A 249 -5.64 -5.67 17.34
N ASP A 250 -6.08 -6.50 18.31
CA ASP A 250 -5.67 -6.38 19.70
C ASP A 250 -4.17 -6.61 19.79
N GLU A 251 -3.50 -5.73 20.49
CA GLU A 251 -2.06 -5.82 20.63
C GLU A 251 -1.63 -7.03 21.46
N PRO A 252 -0.50 -7.63 21.11
CA PRO A 252 0.07 -8.69 21.92
C PRO A 252 0.55 -8.15 23.26
N VAL A 253 0.55 -9.03 24.24
CA VAL A 253 1.12 -8.79 25.57
C VAL A 253 2.57 -8.29 25.44
N ALA A 254 2.95 -7.38 26.32
CA ALA A 254 4.31 -6.87 26.39
C ALA A 254 5.34 -8.00 26.53
N GLN A 255 6.38 -7.94 25.70
CA GLN A 255 7.47 -8.92 25.69
C GLN A 255 8.49 -8.66 26.80
N TYR A 256 9.26 -9.68 27.14
CA TYR A 256 10.40 -9.60 28.04
C TYR A 256 10.05 -9.09 29.47
N GLY A 257 8.86 -9.36 29.96
CA GLY A 257 8.44 -8.85 31.27
C GLY A 257 8.26 -7.35 31.34
N ALA A 258 8.33 -6.65 30.20
CA ALA A 258 8.22 -5.20 30.15
C ALA A 258 6.87 -4.69 30.68
N GLY A 259 5.80 -5.45 30.51
CA GLY A 259 4.48 -5.17 31.06
C GLY A 259 4.45 -5.19 32.58
N GLU A 260 5.11 -6.16 33.21
CA GLU A 260 5.22 -6.27 34.67
C GLU A 260 5.99 -5.08 35.28
N ILE A 261 7.08 -4.67 34.59
CA ILE A 261 7.94 -3.57 35.05
C ILE A 261 7.26 -2.21 34.86
N THR A 262 6.59 -2.01 33.74
CA THR A 262 6.03 -0.70 33.36
C THR A 262 4.56 -0.55 33.72
N GLY A 263 3.84 -1.63 34.02
CA GLY A 263 2.39 -1.65 34.17
C GLY A 263 1.63 -1.46 32.85
N LEU A 264 2.32 -1.50 31.69
CA LEU A 264 1.75 -1.32 30.36
C LEU A 264 1.58 -2.70 29.69
N SER A 265 0.47 -2.89 29.00
CA SER A 265 0.15 -4.15 28.30
C SER A 265 0.62 -4.20 26.85
N SER A 266 1.08 -3.08 26.29
CA SER A 266 1.37 -2.91 24.87
C SER A 266 2.82 -2.55 24.63
N MET A 267 3.52 -3.32 23.77
CA MET A 267 4.89 -2.99 23.33
C MET A 267 4.93 -1.68 22.53
N ARG A 268 3.86 -1.34 21.81
CA ARG A 268 3.75 -0.06 21.10
C ARG A 268 3.77 1.12 22.07
N GLN A 269 2.98 1.03 23.14
CA GLN A 269 2.97 2.06 24.21
C GLN A 269 4.34 2.19 24.88
N ILE A 270 4.94 1.06 25.27
CA ILE A 270 6.26 1.05 25.92
C ILE A 270 7.30 1.71 25.03
N ARG A 271 7.39 1.32 23.77
CA ARG A 271 8.33 1.90 22.80
C ARG A 271 8.04 3.39 22.55
N ALA A 272 6.78 3.81 22.51
CA ALA A 272 6.41 5.21 22.32
C ALA A 272 6.83 6.09 23.51
N ILE A 273 6.63 5.61 24.74
CA ILE A 273 6.98 6.34 25.97
C ILE A 273 8.50 6.41 26.17
N GLN A 274 9.23 5.35 25.82
CA GLN A 274 10.69 5.27 26.00
C GLN A 274 11.49 5.95 24.90
N ARG A 275 10.82 6.54 23.89
CA ARG A 275 11.51 7.31 22.84
C ARG A 275 12.28 8.49 23.44
N ARG A 276 13.41 8.79 22.81
CA ARG A 276 14.28 9.93 23.12
C ARG A 276 14.33 10.91 21.94
N PRO A 277 13.20 11.66 21.66
CA PRO A 277 13.13 12.55 20.49
C PRO A 277 14.23 13.61 20.47
N ASP A 278 14.73 13.99 21.64
CA ASP A 278 15.86 14.89 21.85
C ASP A 278 17.19 14.40 21.23
N THR A 279 17.26 13.11 20.83
CA THR A 279 18.45 12.51 20.23
C THR A 279 18.28 12.16 18.74
N TYR A 280 17.16 12.57 18.11
CA TYR A 280 16.79 12.19 16.75
C TYR A 280 16.94 13.32 15.73
N ASP A 281 17.58 14.41 16.07
CA ASP A 281 17.84 15.56 15.21
C ASP A 281 18.55 15.19 13.90
N TYR A 282 19.42 14.19 13.95
CA TYR A 282 20.15 13.70 12.78
C TYR A 282 19.22 13.08 11.71
N LEU A 283 18.04 12.57 12.09
CA LEU A 283 17.08 11.97 11.15
C LEU A 283 16.40 12.98 10.22
N ILE A 284 16.45 14.28 10.57
CA ILE A 284 15.80 15.34 9.79
C ILE A 284 16.80 16.17 8.96
N LEU A 285 18.07 15.77 8.93
CA LEU A 285 19.08 16.45 8.11
C LEU A 285 18.83 16.16 6.63
N GLU A 286 18.74 17.21 5.82
CA GLU A 286 18.60 17.09 4.37
C GLU A 286 19.83 16.44 3.72
N LYS A 287 21.02 16.75 4.24
CA LYS A 287 22.29 16.23 3.74
C LYS A 287 23.09 15.55 4.86
N PRO A 288 22.76 14.31 5.24
CA PRO A 288 23.56 13.55 6.19
C PRO A 288 24.94 13.20 5.61
N ASP A 289 25.89 12.86 6.48
CA ASP A 289 27.28 12.61 6.09
C ASP A 289 27.42 11.47 5.06
N LEU A 290 26.49 10.51 5.06
CA LEU A 290 26.44 9.45 4.05
C LEU A 290 26.29 10.02 2.63
N LEU A 291 25.40 11.00 2.42
CA LEU A 291 25.18 11.62 1.10
C LEU A 291 26.39 12.45 0.70
N LYS A 292 27.01 13.20 1.64
CA LYS A 292 28.24 13.95 1.38
C LYS A 292 29.38 13.05 0.89
N ARG A 293 29.46 11.82 1.43
CA ARG A 293 30.44 10.84 0.97
C ARG A 293 30.21 10.43 -0.49
N TYR A 294 28.97 10.18 -0.89
CA TYR A 294 28.66 9.82 -2.28
C TYR A 294 28.86 10.96 -3.26
N GLU A 295 28.54 12.21 -2.85
CA GLU A 295 28.81 13.41 -3.66
C GLU A 295 30.36 13.57 -3.90
N ALA A 296 31.18 13.33 -2.88
CA ALA A 296 32.63 13.40 -2.98
C ALA A 296 33.22 12.33 -3.93
N ASP A 297 32.58 11.16 -4.01
CA ASP A 297 32.98 10.05 -4.90
C ASP A 297 32.52 10.25 -6.36
N GLY A 298 31.90 11.40 -6.71
CA GLY A 298 31.40 11.71 -8.05
C GLY A 298 30.26 10.79 -8.53
N LYS A 299 29.54 10.18 -7.62
CA LYS A 299 28.36 9.37 -7.90
C LYS A 299 27.12 10.19 -7.57
N GLU A 300 26.64 10.95 -8.57
CA GLU A 300 25.32 11.57 -8.54
C GLU A 300 24.18 10.55 -8.66
#